data_20c8d11a2eed4ef7356a61c17a3590b0
#
_entry.id   20c8d11a2eed4ef7356a61c17a3590b0
#
_cell.length_a   1.000
_cell.length_b   1.000
_cell.length_c   1.000
_cell.angle_alpha   90.00
_cell.angle_beta   90.00
_cell.angle_gamma   90.00
#
_symmetry.space_group_name_H-M   'P 1'
#
loop_
_entity.id
_entity.type
_entity.pdbx_description
1 polymer ?
#
loop_
_entity_poly.entity_id
_entity_poly.type
_entity_poly.pdbx_seq_one_letter_code
_entity_poly.pdbx_strand_id
1 'polypeptide(L)'
;GLLTQGLYVLAGAQKVRKSWMAMDICLSIATGVPVLGRGTIQGTALYLCLEDNYQRLQRRLFQMNAEPIENLHFALAADKIGAGLEEQIEAFKKEHDDLKIVVVDVMQMVRSNVESSYGSDYAELIALKQVAYRLGICILMIHHMRKAKDDNPFNMMTGSTGIGGATDGNFALKETKCGSGKAIMYCQGRDIEYTELRMNFDIDAMRWIVENEATSKKSCDNIVLSAVYLFIKGRIHFEGTATELVTELKTVTDEVIYPNRVTRDLVQNGYELSKYGIDFKYERVHKGRVI
;
A
#
# COMPACT_ATOMS: atom_id res chain seq x y z
N GLY A 1 12.90 5.35 2.68
CA GLY A 1 12.14 4.49 1.77
C GLY A 1 11.28 3.48 2.51
N LEU A 2 10.33 2.83 1.84
CA LEU A 2 9.54 1.75 2.45
C LEU A 2 10.31 0.42 2.52
N LEU A 3 11.17 0.19 1.57
CA LEU A 3 12.03 -0.99 1.47
C LEU A 3 13.49 -0.54 1.47
N THR A 4 14.25 -1.06 2.40
CA THR A 4 15.71 -0.91 2.52
C THR A 4 16.34 -2.30 2.61
N GLN A 5 17.63 -2.42 2.92
CA GLN A 5 18.17 -3.73 3.25
C GLN A 5 17.42 -4.36 4.43
N GLY A 6 17.13 -5.65 4.37
CA GLY A 6 16.39 -6.37 5.42
C GLY A 6 15.30 -7.29 4.90
N LEU A 7 14.53 -7.84 5.82
CA LEU A 7 13.44 -8.78 5.55
C LEU A 7 12.07 -8.11 5.74
N TYR A 8 11.24 -8.19 4.71
CA TYR A 8 9.92 -7.57 4.69
C TYR A 8 8.83 -8.58 4.31
N VAL A 9 7.60 -8.34 4.76
CA VAL A 9 6.43 -9.14 4.38
C VAL A 9 5.38 -8.23 3.76
N LEU A 10 4.87 -8.62 2.58
CA LEU A 10 3.67 -8.06 1.97
C LEU A 10 2.54 -9.09 2.07
N ALA A 11 1.64 -8.88 3.01
CA ALA A 11 0.49 -9.74 3.25
C ALA A 11 -0.79 -9.18 2.62
N GLY A 12 -1.72 -10.05 2.29
CA GLY A 12 -3.05 -9.67 1.79
C GLY A 12 -3.88 -10.88 1.41
N ALA A 13 -5.19 -10.67 1.27
CA ALA A 13 -6.10 -11.72 0.83
C ALA A 13 -5.68 -12.31 -0.54
N GLN A 14 -6.19 -13.49 -0.84
CA GLN A 14 -6.01 -14.05 -2.19
C GLN A 14 -6.62 -13.12 -3.24
N LYS A 15 -5.99 -13.02 -4.41
CA LYS A 15 -6.46 -12.22 -5.57
C LYS A 15 -6.49 -10.70 -5.36
N VAL A 16 -5.92 -10.17 -4.27
CA VAL A 16 -5.78 -8.71 -4.03
C VAL A 16 -4.64 -8.07 -4.84
N ARG A 17 -4.13 -8.75 -5.86
CA ARG A 17 -3.08 -8.26 -6.77
C ARG A 17 -1.71 -7.98 -6.12
N LYS A 18 -1.33 -8.74 -5.07
CA LYS A 18 0.00 -8.65 -4.44
C LYS A 18 1.14 -8.92 -5.44
N SER A 19 1.00 -9.98 -6.26
CA SER A 19 2.00 -10.34 -7.26
C SER A 19 2.20 -9.26 -8.34
N TRP A 20 1.15 -8.49 -8.67
CA TRP A 20 1.28 -7.31 -9.53
C TRP A 20 2.11 -6.21 -8.88
N MET A 21 1.87 -5.94 -7.59
CA MET A 21 2.68 -4.97 -6.84
C MET A 21 4.13 -5.43 -6.73
N ALA A 22 4.36 -6.70 -6.43
CA ALA A 22 5.71 -7.26 -6.31
C ALA A 22 6.48 -7.18 -7.65
N MET A 23 5.80 -7.49 -8.76
CA MET A 23 6.39 -7.38 -10.10
C MET A 23 6.70 -5.92 -10.46
N ASP A 24 5.82 -4.98 -10.14
CA ASP A 24 6.04 -3.55 -10.37
C ASP A 24 7.23 -3.03 -9.56
N ILE A 25 7.39 -3.46 -8.31
CA ILE A 25 8.55 -3.15 -7.49
C ILE A 25 9.85 -3.67 -8.15
N CYS A 26 9.86 -4.92 -8.61
CA CYS A 26 11.03 -5.50 -9.29
C CYS A 26 11.37 -4.78 -10.59
N LEU A 27 10.36 -4.50 -11.43
CA LEU A 27 10.51 -3.71 -12.65
C LEU A 27 11.10 -2.32 -12.36
N SER A 28 10.56 -1.66 -11.36
CA SER A 28 10.98 -0.31 -10.99
C SER A 28 12.41 -0.27 -10.46
N ILE A 29 12.84 -1.27 -9.70
CA ILE A 29 14.22 -1.40 -9.24
C ILE A 29 15.14 -1.72 -10.41
N ALA A 30 14.76 -2.63 -11.29
CA ALA A 30 15.57 -2.99 -12.45
C ALA A 30 15.80 -1.83 -13.43
N THR A 31 14.84 -0.91 -13.52
CA THR A 31 14.88 0.25 -14.42
C THR A 31 15.25 1.58 -13.74
N GLY A 32 15.26 1.64 -12.41
CA GLY A 32 15.52 2.87 -11.66
C GLY A 32 14.35 3.86 -11.63
N VAL A 33 13.14 3.45 -12.09
CA VAL A 33 11.97 4.32 -12.08
C VAL A 33 11.26 4.31 -10.72
N PRO A 34 10.58 5.40 -10.34
CA PRO A 34 9.83 5.43 -9.09
C PRO A 34 8.70 4.40 -9.04
N VAL A 35 8.44 3.84 -7.85
CA VAL A 35 7.30 2.97 -7.56
C VAL A 35 6.55 3.46 -6.33
N LEU A 36 5.22 3.36 -6.35
CA LEU A 36 4.35 3.84 -5.25
C LEU A 36 4.66 5.30 -4.83
N GLY A 37 5.00 6.16 -5.80
CA GLY A 37 5.36 7.56 -5.57
C GLY A 37 6.71 7.79 -4.89
N ARG A 38 7.58 6.77 -4.82
CA ARG A 38 8.89 6.82 -4.15
C ARG A 38 10.00 6.47 -5.12
N GLY A 39 11.12 7.17 -5.03
CA GLY A 39 12.32 6.87 -5.83
C GLY A 39 12.90 5.51 -5.48
N THR A 40 13.51 4.86 -6.46
CA THR A 40 14.21 3.58 -6.33
C THR A 40 15.70 3.75 -6.58
N ILE A 41 16.49 2.82 -6.09
CA ILE A 41 17.91 2.67 -6.45
C ILE A 41 17.97 1.55 -7.49
N GLN A 42 18.44 1.88 -8.69
CA GLN A 42 18.56 0.90 -9.76
C GLN A 42 19.53 -0.22 -9.40
N GLY A 43 19.22 -1.43 -9.85
CA GLY A 43 20.05 -2.62 -9.73
C GLY A 43 19.25 -3.88 -10.07
N THR A 44 19.89 -5.02 -9.89
CA THR A 44 19.28 -6.32 -10.21
C THR A 44 18.17 -6.69 -9.24
N ALA A 45 17.07 -7.23 -9.78
CA ALA A 45 15.93 -7.79 -9.05
C ALA A 45 15.77 -9.28 -9.41
N LEU A 46 15.64 -10.12 -8.38
CA LEU A 46 15.32 -11.54 -8.50
C LEU A 46 13.89 -11.78 -7.99
N TYR A 47 13.03 -12.35 -8.84
CA TYR A 47 11.65 -12.71 -8.49
C TYR A 47 11.48 -14.23 -8.50
N LEU A 48 11.37 -14.83 -7.30
CA LEU A 48 11.08 -16.25 -7.12
C LEU A 48 9.56 -16.44 -7.20
N CYS A 49 9.08 -16.89 -8.35
CA CYS A 49 7.68 -16.97 -8.75
C CYS A 49 7.17 -18.41 -8.61
N LEU A 50 6.92 -18.85 -7.38
CA LEU A 50 6.81 -20.27 -7.03
C LEU A 50 5.38 -20.84 -7.23
N GLU A 51 4.39 -20.00 -7.47
CA GLU A 51 3.00 -20.41 -7.77
C GLU A 51 2.60 -20.15 -9.24
N ASP A 52 3.50 -19.64 -10.05
CA ASP A 52 3.22 -19.24 -11.42
C ASP A 52 4.05 -20.08 -12.44
N ASN A 53 3.85 -19.81 -13.72
CA ASN A 53 4.61 -20.36 -14.82
C ASN A 53 5.10 -19.25 -15.76
N TYR A 54 6.07 -19.58 -16.64
CA TYR A 54 6.65 -18.61 -17.59
C TYR A 54 5.62 -17.92 -18.48
N GLN A 55 4.60 -18.64 -18.95
CA GLN A 55 3.57 -18.05 -19.81
C GLN A 55 2.77 -16.96 -19.08
N ARG A 56 2.46 -17.18 -17.78
CA ARG A 56 1.75 -16.20 -16.96
C ARG A 56 2.63 -15.00 -16.64
N LEU A 57 3.92 -15.22 -16.35
CA LEU A 57 4.89 -14.15 -16.14
C LEU A 57 5.04 -13.28 -17.39
N GLN A 58 5.27 -13.90 -18.55
CA GLN A 58 5.36 -13.20 -19.83
C GLN A 58 4.11 -12.38 -20.12
N ARG A 59 2.92 -12.97 -19.90
CA ARG A 59 1.65 -12.25 -20.09
C ARG A 59 1.53 -11.05 -19.18
N ARG A 60 1.94 -11.16 -17.90
CA ARG A 60 1.92 -10.02 -16.96
C ARG A 60 2.87 -8.92 -17.40
N LEU A 61 4.10 -9.25 -17.76
CA LEU A 61 5.07 -8.28 -18.28
C LEU A 61 4.54 -7.55 -19.51
N PHE A 62 3.95 -8.29 -20.43
CA PHE A 62 3.30 -7.71 -21.62
C PHE A 62 2.16 -6.76 -21.25
N GLN A 63 1.30 -7.14 -20.30
CA GLN A 63 0.22 -6.28 -19.81
C GLN A 63 0.70 -5.02 -19.09
N MET A 64 1.88 -5.06 -18.48
CA MET A 64 2.54 -3.91 -17.87
C MET A 64 3.35 -3.07 -18.88
N ASN A 65 3.29 -3.39 -20.17
CA ASN A 65 4.11 -2.78 -21.23
C ASN A 65 5.60 -2.76 -20.89
N ALA A 66 6.09 -3.83 -20.25
CA ALA A 66 7.48 -3.93 -19.88
C ALA A 66 8.32 -4.35 -21.09
N GLU A 67 9.31 -3.54 -21.44
CA GLU A 67 10.36 -3.91 -22.38
C GLU A 67 11.27 -5.00 -21.78
N PRO A 68 12.02 -5.76 -22.59
CA PRO A 68 13.03 -6.69 -22.09
C PRO A 68 14.05 -5.95 -21.20
N ILE A 69 14.27 -6.46 -19.98
CA ILE A 69 15.13 -5.84 -18.97
C ILE A 69 16.16 -6.87 -18.50
N GLU A 70 17.43 -6.57 -18.69
CA GLU A 70 18.52 -7.46 -18.31
C GLU A 70 18.64 -7.67 -16.80
N ASN A 71 18.33 -6.64 -16.00
CA ASN A 71 18.45 -6.68 -14.54
C ASN A 71 17.21 -7.27 -13.82
N LEU A 72 16.27 -7.88 -14.56
CA LEU A 72 15.09 -8.54 -13.97
C LEU A 72 15.11 -10.03 -14.26
N HIS A 73 15.31 -10.80 -13.20
CA HIS A 73 15.44 -12.25 -13.27
C HIS A 73 14.27 -12.96 -12.60
N PHE A 74 13.86 -14.11 -13.17
CA PHE A 74 12.79 -14.94 -12.66
C PHE A 74 13.25 -16.37 -12.42
N ALA A 75 12.83 -16.96 -11.30
CA ALA A 75 12.97 -18.38 -11.04
C ALA A 75 11.62 -18.97 -10.62
N LEU A 76 11.29 -20.15 -11.14
CA LEU A 76 10.03 -20.87 -10.83
C LEU A 76 10.21 -21.93 -9.76
N ALA A 77 11.42 -22.13 -9.28
CA ALA A 77 11.76 -23.05 -8.21
C ALA A 77 12.77 -22.41 -7.26
N ALA A 78 12.63 -22.75 -6.00
CA ALA A 78 13.55 -22.38 -4.94
C ALA A 78 13.60 -23.49 -3.89
N ASP A 79 14.72 -23.60 -3.21
CA ASP A 79 14.86 -24.48 -2.06
C ASP A 79 14.13 -23.90 -0.84
N LYS A 80 14.11 -24.65 0.26
CA LYS A 80 13.47 -24.24 1.49
C LYS A 80 14.40 -23.37 2.33
N ILE A 81 13.83 -22.52 3.17
CA ILE A 81 14.57 -21.76 4.18
C ILE A 81 15.30 -22.76 5.11
N GLY A 82 16.58 -22.55 5.33
CA GLY A 82 17.44 -23.45 6.11
C GLY A 82 17.80 -24.77 5.41
N ALA A 83 17.46 -24.91 4.12
CA ALA A 83 17.75 -26.11 3.33
C ALA A 83 18.07 -25.76 1.86
N GLY A 84 18.81 -24.67 1.63
CA GLY A 84 19.36 -24.30 0.32
C GLY A 84 18.95 -22.93 -0.21
N LEU A 85 17.86 -22.31 0.26
CA LEU A 85 17.40 -21.01 -0.24
C LEU A 85 18.45 -19.91 -0.01
N GLU A 86 19.03 -19.90 1.16
CA GLU A 86 20.06 -18.92 1.54
C GLU A 86 21.27 -19.00 0.59
N GLU A 87 21.74 -20.22 0.33
CA GLU A 87 22.85 -20.50 -0.58
C GLU A 87 22.51 -20.13 -2.04
N GLN A 88 21.28 -20.36 -2.47
CA GLN A 88 20.80 -19.93 -3.79
C GLN A 88 20.84 -18.41 -3.94
N ILE A 89 20.38 -17.66 -2.93
CA ILE A 89 20.42 -16.21 -2.92
C ILE A 89 21.86 -15.70 -2.91
N GLU A 90 22.75 -16.33 -2.12
CA GLU A 90 24.17 -15.98 -2.07
C GLU A 90 24.89 -16.24 -3.39
N ALA A 91 24.60 -17.39 -4.03
CA ALA A 91 25.16 -17.72 -5.33
C ALA A 91 24.71 -16.70 -6.39
N PHE A 92 23.43 -16.39 -6.42
CA PHE A 92 22.87 -15.38 -7.33
C PHE A 92 23.50 -13.99 -7.10
N LYS A 93 23.69 -13.58 -5.82
CA LYS A 93 24.34 -12.30 -5.47
C LYS A 93 25.81 -12.26 -5.94
N LYS A 94 26.53 -13.39 -5.95
CA LYS A 94 27.90 -13.44 -6.47
C LYS A 94 27.99 -13.24 -7.99
N GLU A 95 26.94 -13.66 -8.72
CA GLU A 95 26.83 -13.45 -10.17
C GLU A 95 26.32 -12.07 -10.52
N HIS A 96 25.55 -11.45 -9.61
CA HIS A 96 24.91 -10.14 -9.76
C HIS A 96 25.23 -9.26 -8.55
N ASP A 97 26.39 -8.62 -8.56
CA ASP A 97 26.90 -7.82 -7.43
C ASP A 97 26.03 -6.58 -7.11
N ASP A 98 25.26 -6.12 -8.08
CA ASP A 98 24.29 -5.03 -7.96
C ASP A 98 22.89 -5.49 -7.53
N LEU A 99 22.69 -6.77 -7.12
CA LEU A 99 21.40 -7.27 -6.60
C LEU A 99 20.88 -6.39 -5.46
N LYS A 100 19.67 -5.86 -5.61
CA LYS A 100 19.00 -4.99 -4.64
C LYS A 100 17.84 -5.68 -3.93
N ILE A 101 17.07 -6.50 -4.65
CA ILE A 101 15.89 -7.14 -4.10
C ILE A 101 15.75 -8.59 -4.54
N VAL A 102 15.31 -9.42 -3.59
CA VAL A 102 14.76 -10.75 -3.85
C VAL A 102 13.30 -10.77 -3.41
N VAL A 103 12.40 -11.08 -4.32
CA VAL A 103 10.99 -11.29 -4.01
C VAL A 103 10.68 -12.77 -3.98
N VAL A 104 10.00 -13.23 -2.94
CA VAL A 104 9.54 -14.63 -2.81
C VAL A 104 8.02 -14.67 -2.86
N ASP A 105 7.46 -15.13 -3.96
CA ASP A 105 6.01 -15.24 -4.17
C ASP A 105 5.62 -16.71 -4.39
N VAL A 106 5.24 -17.43 -3.36
CA VAL A 106 4.75 -17.01 -2.05
C VAL A 106 5.60 -17.66 -0.94
N MET A 107 5.72 -16.99 0.18
CA MET A 107 6.48 -17.44 1.37
C MET A 107 6.17 -18.89 1.75
N GLN A 108 4.92 -19.34 1.67
CA GLN A 108 4.53 -20.71 2.03
C GLN A 108 5.29 -21.78 1.26
N MET A 109 5.72 -21.49 0.03
CA MET A 109 6.42 -22.44 -0.83
C MET A 109 7.86 -22.68 -0.41
N VAL A 110 8.49 -21.76 0.32
CA VAL A 110 9.88 -21.87 0.79
C VAL A 110 9.99 -22.24 2.27
N ARG A 111 8.89 -22.35 3.01
CA ARG A 111 8.90 -22.74 4.41
C ARG A 111 9.24 -24.21 4.57
N SER A 112 10.12 -24.51 5.52
CA SER A 112 10.51 -25.87 5.89
C SER A 112 9.55 -26.47 6.91
N ASN A 113 9.03 -25.66 7.86
CA ASN A 113 8.16 -26.11 8.92
C ASN A 113 6.70 -26.12 8.50
N VAL A 114 6.03 -27.26 8.64
CA VAL A 114 4.60 -27.42 8.39
C VAL A 114 3.78 -26.94 9.59
N GLU A 115 4.29 -27.14 10.82
CA GLU A 115 3.64 -26.68 12.04
C GLU A 115 4.09 -25.29 12.40
N SER A 116 3.15 -24.33 12.35
CA SER A 116 3.39 -22.93 12.69
C SER A 116 3.37 -22.75 14.20
N SER A 117 4.51 -22.36 14.76
CA SER A 117 4.61 -21.87 16.15
C SER A 117 5.39 -20.56 16.15
N TYR A 118 5.24 -19.77 17.21
CA TYR A 118 6.00 -18.51 17.34
C TYR A 118 7.51 -18.75 17.20
N GLY A 119 8.05 -19.73 17.91
CA GLY A 119 9.49 -20.01 17.92
C GLY A 119 10.01 -20.51 16.58
N SER A 120 9.29 -21.43 15.91
CA SER A 120 9.70 -21.94 14.61
C SER A 120 9.61 -20.91 13.51
N ASP A 121 8.52 -20.14 13.44
CA ASP A 121 8.32 -19.07 12.47
C ASP A 121 9.38 -17.96 12.63
N TYR A 122 9.65 -17.59 13.88
CA TYR A 122 10.65 -16.58 14.21
C TYR A 122 12.08 -17.03 13.83
N ALA A 123 12.47 -18.23 14.23
CA ALA A 123 13.82 -18.77 13.98
C ALA A 123 14.11 -18.91 12.47
N GLU A 124 13.16 -19.43 11.71
CA GLU A 124 13.26 -19.61 10.26
C GLU A 124 13.47 -18.27 9.55
N LEU A 125 12.70 -17.25 9.90
CA LEU A 125 12.80 -15.94 9.25
C LEU A 125 14.02 -15.13 9.70
N ILE A 126 14.51 -15.31 10.93
CA ILE A 126 15.73 -14.64 11.38
C ILE A 126 16.95 -15.11 10.56
N ALA A 127 17.04 -16.38 10.19
CA ALA A 127 18.13 -16.87 9.34
C ALA A 127 18.13 -16.13 7.99
N LEU A 128 16.98 -16.03 7.34
CA LEU A 128 16.84 -15.33 6.07
C LEU A 128 17.09 -13.82 6.20
N LYS A 129 16.70 -13.21 7.31
CA LYS A 129 16.98 -11.81 7.62
C LYS A 129 18.49 -11.54 7.74
N GLN A 130 19.22 -12.45 8.38
CA GLN A 130 20.69 -12.35 8.48
C GLN A 130 21.35 -12.39 7.11
N VAL A 131 20.84 -13.21 6.18
CA VAL A 131 21.29 -13.20 4.78
C VAL A 131 21.04 -11.84 4.13
N ALA A 132 19.85 -11.28 4.29
CA ALA A 132 19.53 -9.96 3.75
C ALA A 132 20.50 -8.87 4.23
N TYR A 133 20.83 -8.87 5.52
CA TYR A 133 21.78 -7.92 6.11
C TYR A 133 23.22 -8.14 5.62
N ARG A 134 23.68 -9.40 5.61
CA ARG A 134 25.04 -9.74 5.17
C ARG A 134 25.26 -9.37 3.70
N LEU A 135 24.27 -9.56 2.86
CA LEU A 135 24.34 -9.26 1.42
C LEU A 135 23.98 -7.82 1.07
N GLY A 136 23.47 -7.04 2.03
CA GLY A 136 23.03 -5.66 1.80
C GLY A 136 21.82 -5.54 0.86
N ILE A 137 20.90 -6.52 0.88
CA ILE A 137 19.75 -6.60 -0.02
C ILE A 137 18.42 -6.51 0.74
N CYS A 138 17.36 -6.21 0.01
CA CYS A 138 15.98 -6.37 0.46
C CYS A 138 15.48 -7.79 0.12
N ILE A 139 14.87 -8.48 1.07
CA ILE A 139 14.08 -9.69 0.80
C ILE A 139 12.62 -9.38 1.11
N LEU A 140 11.75 -9.46 0.11
CA LEU A 140 10.30 -9.23 0.23
C LEU A 140 9.54 -10.54 0.09
N MET A 141 8.92 -10.99 1.16
CA MET A 141 8.11 -12.21 1.21
C MET A 141 6.64 -11.88 0.95
N ILE A 142 6.05 -12.47 -0.08
CA ILE A 142 4.61 -12.36 -0.30
C ILE A 142 3.88 -13.40 0.56
N HIS A 143 2.87 -12.95 1.30
CA HIS A 143 2.17 -13.81 2.25
C HIS A 143 0.64 -13.68 2.15
N HIS A 144 -0.06 -14.71 2.60
CA HIS A 144 -1.52 -14.72 2.65
C HIS A 144 -2.06 -14.25 3.99
N MET A 145 -3.23 -13.60 3.96
CA MET A 145 -4.02 -13.30 5.14
C MET A 145 -5.10 -14.36 5.35
N ARG A 146 -5.37 -14.69 6.60
CA ARG A 146 -6.54 -15.48 7.00
C ARG A 146 -7.83 -14.68 6.81
N LYS A 147 -8.94 -15.39 6.63
CA LYS A 147 -10.25 -14.75 6.43
C LYS A 147 -10.87 -14.17 7.70
N ALA A 148 -10.28 -14.41 8.87
CA ALA A 148 -10.76 -13.85 10.13
C ALA A 148 -10.71 -12.31 10.06
N LYS A 149 -11.74 -11.65 10.57
CA LYS A 149 -11.76 -10.19 10.70
C LYS A 149 -11.02 -9.81 11.98
N ASP A 150 -10.15 -8.85 11.90
CA ASP A 150 -9.44 -8.22 13.01
C ASP A 150 -9.32 -6.72 12.71
N ASP A 151 -9.41 -5.89 13.72
CA ASP A 151 -9.25 -4.45 13.58
C ASP A 151 -7.79 -4.09 13.22
N ASN A 152 -6.84 -4.88 13.75
CA ASN A 152 -5.44 -4.76 13.36
C ASN A 152 -5.17 -5.68 12.14
N PRO A 153 -4.90 -5.12 10.94
CA PRO A 153 -4.68 -5.91 9.73
C PRO A 153 -3.48 -6.85 9.83
N PHE A 154 -2.50 -6.56 10.67
CA PHE A 154 -1.32 -7.42 10.85
C PHE A 154 -1.63 -8.70 11.62
N ASN A 155 -2.65 -8.71 12.48
CA ASN A 155 -3.14 -9.92 13.14
C ASN A 155 -3.80 -10.91 12.17
N MET A 156 -4.14 -10.44 10.96
CA MET A 156 -4.72 -11.28 9.92
C MET A 156 -3.68 -12.07 9.10
N MET A 157 -2.39 -11.82 9.29
CA MET A 157 -1.35 -12.61 8.62
C MET A 157 -1.45 -14.07 9.05
N THR A 158 -1.40 -14.99 8.08
CA THR A 158 -1.46 -16.42 8.33
C THR A 158 -0.17 -16.87 9.03
N GLY A 159 -0.29 -17.70 10.05
CA GLY A 159 0.83 -18.13 10.88
C GLY A 159 0.83 -17.47 12.26
N SER A 160 1.95 -17.48 12.92
CA SER A 160 2.10 -16.91 14.26
C SER A 160 2.48 -15.42 14.22
N THR A 161 2.37 -14.75 15.37
CA THR A 161 2.90 -13.39 15.56
C THR A 161 4.44 -13.34 15.43
N GLY A 162 5.11 -14.50 15.41
CA GLY A 162 6.55 -14.62 15.16
C GLY A 162 6.97 -14.09 13.79
N ILE A 163 6.11 -14.21 12.77
CA ILE A 163 6.39 -13.68 11.43
C ILE A 163 6.57 -12.16 11.49
N GLY A 164 5.61 -11.45 12.07
CA GLY A 164 5.68 -10.00 12.21
C GLY A 164 6.85 -9.51 13.09
N GLY A 165 7.22 -10.28 14.10
CA GLY A 165 8.32 -9.97 15.01
C GLY A 165 9.71 -10.16 14.39
N ALA A 166 9.87 -11.12 13.47
CA ALA A 166 11.15 -11.42 12.83
C ALA A 166 11.54 -10.39 11.76
N THR A 167 10.57 -9.75 11.12
CA THR A 167 10.77 -8.86 9.97
C THR A 167 11.15 -7.43 10.37
N ASP A 168 11.71 -6.67 9.41
CA ASP A 168 12.02 -5.25 9.57
C ASP A 168 10.83 -4.37 9.24
N GLY A 169 9.95 -4.86 8.37
CA GLY A 169 8.69 -4.19 8.07
C GLY A 169 7.63 -5.14 7.54
N ASN A 170 6.39 -4.77 7.85
CA ASN A 170 5.20 -5.51 7.47
C ASN A 170 4.27 -4.59 6.70
N PHE A 171 3.79 -5.06 5.57
CA PHE A 171 2.80 -4.40 4.73
C PHE A 171 1.56 -5.28 4.63
N ALA A 172 0.40 -4.70 4.87
CA ALA A 172 -0.87 -5.39 4.81
C ALA A 172 -1.78 -4.73 3.77
N LEU A 173 -1.99 -5.39 2.63
CA LEU A 173 -2.82 -4.88 1.54
C LEU A 173 -4.25 -5.41 1.69
N LYS A 174 -5.20 -4.51 1.95
CA LYS A 174 -6.61 -4.82 2.17
C LYS A 174 -7.50 -4.04 1.20
N GLU A 175 -8.23 -4.73 0.31
CA GLU A 175 -9.22 -4.07 -0.53
C GLU A 175 -10.35 -3.46 0.33
N THR A 176 -10.79 -2.25 -0.03
CA THR A 176 -11.91 -1.57 0.63
C THR A 176 -13.24 -2.27 0.31
N LYS A 177 -13.39 -2.75 -0.92
CA LYS A 177 -14.49 -3.58 -1.40
C LYS A 177 -13.95 -4.57 -2.41
N CYS A 178 -14.36 -5.81 -2.32
CA CYS A 178 -13.90 -6.89 -3.21
C CYS A 178 -14.06 -6.50 -4.69
N GLY A 179 -12.97 -6.58 -5.45
CA GLY A 179 -12.94 -6.28 -6.88
C GLY A 179 -13.04 -4.80 -7.25
N SER A 180 -13.04 -3.87 -6.30
CA SER A 180 -13.15 -2.42 -6.58
C SER A 180 -11.88 -1.82 -7.20
N GLY A 181 -10.74 -2.51 -7.11
CA GLY A 181 -9.44 -1.93 -7.43
C GLY A 181 -8.96 -0.87 -6.43
N LYS A 182 -9.69 -0.66 -5.31
CA LYS A 182 -9.30 0.26 -4.25
C LYS A 182 -8.86 -0.53 -3.02
N ALA A 183 -7.74 -0.15 -2.44
CA ALA A 183 -7.19 -0.80 -1.26
C ALA A 183 -6.56 0.20 -0.30
N ILE A 184 -6.34 -0.24 0.93
CA ILE A 184 -5.46 0.43 1.88
C ILE A 184 -4.26 -0.49 2.10
N MET A 185 -3.05 0.04 1.96
CA MET A 185 -1.83 -0.62 2.36
C MET A 185 -1.40 -0.07 3.71
N TYR A 186 -1.52 -0.90 4.73
CA TYR A 186 -1.03 -0.61 6.08
C TYR A 186 0.45 -0.95 6.12
N CYS A 187 1.26 -0.03 6.61
CA CYS A 187 2.70 -0.15 6.69
C CYS A 187 3.16 0.03 8.13
N GLN A 188 3.99 -0.86 8.65
CA GLN A 188 4.68 -0.70 9.92
C GLN A 188 6.01 -1.46 9.92
N GLY A 189 6.97 -0.99 10.70
CA GLY A 189 8.26 -1.66 10.82
C GLY A 189 9.12 -1.06 11.90
N ARG A 190 10.37 -1.53 12.02
CA ARG A 190 11.32 -1.00 12.99
C ARG A 190 11.67 0.46 12.72
N ASP A 191 11.86 0.80 11.43
CA ASP A 191 12.18 2.13 10.93
C ASP A 191 11.06 2.70 10.05
N ILE A 192 9.86 2.12 10.12
CA ILE A 192 8.68 2.55 9.38
C ILE A 192 7.59 2.85 10.38
N GLU A 193 7.26 4.14 10.52
CA GLU A 193 6.10 4.55 11.30
C GLU A 193 4.82 3.96 10.73
N TYR A 194 3.86 3.67 11.61
CA TYR A 194 2.56 3.21 11.16
C TYR A 194 1.95 4.21 10.17
N THR A 195 1.66 3.75 8.98
CA THR A 195 1.15 4.58 7.90
C THR A 195 0.11 3.82 7.09
N GLU A 196 -0.95 4.49 6.70
CA GLU A 196 -1.97 3.97 5.80
C GLU A 196 -1.85 4.65 4.45
N LEU A 197 -1.57 3.88 3.40
CA LEU A 197 -1.53 4.36 2.04
C LEU A 197 -2.81 3.94 1.31
N ARG A 198 -3.59 4.91 0.90
CA ARG A 198 -4.74 4.67 0.03
C ARG A 198 -4.25 4.37 -1.38
N MET A 199 -4.74 3.30 -1.97
CA MET A 199 -4.24 2.74 -3.20
C MET A 199 -5.37 2.56 -4.21
N ASN A 200 -5.11 2.92 -5.47
CA ASN A 200 -5.94 2.57 -6.61
C ASN A 200 -5.16 1.65 -7.57
N PHE A 201 -5.80 0.62 -8.06
CA PHE A 201 -5.22 -0.22 -9.10
C PHE A 201 -5.56 0.34 -10.47
N ASP A 202 -4.56 0.84 -11.16
CA ASP A 202 -4.66 1.24 -12.55
C ASP A 202 -4.71 -0.03 -13.42
N ILE A 203 -5.87 -0.26 -14.06
CA ILE A 203 -6.11 -1.46 -14.86
C ILE A 203 -5.42 -1.39 -16.23
N ASP A 204 -5.16 -0.18 -16.72
CA ASP A 204 -4.52 0.02 -18.02
C ASP A 204 -3.00 -0.15 -17.91
N ALA A 205 -2.40 0.34 -16.81
CA ALA A 205 -0.99 0.17 -16.51
C ALA A 205 -0.68 -1.10 -15.69
N MET A 206 -1.69 -1.82 -15.20
CA MET A 206 -1.57 -2.99 -14.30
C MET A 206 -0.73 -2.73 -13.05
N ARG A 207 -0.88 -1.56 -12.44
CA ARG A 207 -0.08 -1.08 -11.29
C ARG A 207 -0.92 -0.56 -10.17
N TRP A 208 -0.40 -0.66 -8.95
CA TRP A 208 -0.94 0.04 -7.81
C TRP A 208 -0.40 1.46 -7.75
N ILE A 209 -1.29 2.44 -7.67
CA ILE A 209 -0.96 3.85 -7.54
C ILE A 209 -1.38 4.30 -6.15
N VAL A 210 -0.46 4.95 -5.42
CA VAL A 210 -0.79 5.63 -4.16
C VAL A 210 -1.60 6.87 -4.51
N GLU A 211 -2.76 7.02 -3.90
CA GLU A 211 -3.49 8.28 -3.94
C GLU A 211 -2.62 9.34 -3.28
N ASN A 212 -1.92 10.15 -4.09
CA ASN A 212 -1.21 11.30 -3.57
C ASN A 212 -2.22 12.25 -2.93
N GLU A 213 -1.87 12.80 -1.77
CA GLU A 213 -2.67 13.86 -1.13
C GLU A 213 -2.89 15.06 -2.08
N ALA A 214 -2.07 15.23 -3.09
CA ALA A 214 -2.22 16.24 -4.15
C ALA A 214 -3.18 15.82 -5.27
N THR A 215 -3.45 14.51 -5.46
CA THR A 215 -4.43 13.97 -6.43
C THR A 215 -5.66 13.39 -5.73
N SER A 216 -5.57 12.95 -4.50
CA SER A 216 -6.70 12.97 -3.62
C SER A 216 -6.93 14.46 -3.29
N LYS A 217 -7.63 15.17 -4.14
CA LYS A 217 -8.52 16.21 -3.64
C LYS A 217 -9.28 15.48 -2.53
N LYS A 218 -8.88 15.71 -1.27
CA LYS A 218 -9.54 15.14 -0.12
C LYS A 218 -11.04 15.31 -0.35
N SER A 219 -11.70 14.27 -0.79
CA SER A 219 -13.03 14.12 -0.32
C SER A 219 -12.84 13.95 1.19
N CYS A 220 -13.05 14.94 1.98
CA CYS A 220 -13.46 14.76 3.35
C CYS A 220 -14.44 13.60 3.29
N ASP A 221 -14.32 12.54 4.11
CA ASP A 221 -15.30 11.43 4.12
C ASP A 221 -16.73 11.98 4.34
N ASN A 222 -16.82 13.25 4.62
CA ASN A 222 -18.02 14.05 4.71
C ASN A 222 -18.22 14.86 3.41
N ILE A 223 -19.23 14.45 2.63
CA ILE A 223 -19.65 15.09 1.36
C ILE A 223 -19.87 16.60 1.53
N VAL A 224 -20.38 17.04 2.68
CA VAL A 224 -20.63 18.45 2.96
C VAL A 224 -19.33 19.23 3.07
N LEU A 225 -18.36 18.72 3.85
CA LEU A 225 -17.06 19.40 4.03
C LEU A 225 -16.28 19.46 2.73
N SER A 226 -16.36 18.41 1.91
CA SER A 226 -15.77 18.38 0.58
C SER A 226 -16.36 19.44 -0.34
N ALA A 227 -17.69 19.54 -0.37
CA ALA A 227 -18.39 20.54 -1.17
C ALA A 227 -18.08 21.96 -0.70
N VAL A 228 -18.06 22.20 0.61
CA VAL A 228 -17.69 23.51 1.20
C VAL A 228 -16.24 23.86 0.87
N TYR A 229 -15.32 22.94 0.98
CA TYR A 229 -13.92 23.15 0.59
C TYR A 229 -13.79 23.56 -0.89
N LEU A 230 -14.45 22.85 -1.79
CA LEU A 230 -14.43 23.15 -3.22
C LEU A 230 -15.05 24.51 -3.53
N PHE A 231 -16.12 24.86 -2.83
CA PHE A 231 -16.82 26.12 -3.00
C PHE A 231 -15.98 27.32 -2.53
N ILE A 232 -15.31 27.20 -1.38
CA ILE A 232 -14.49 28.29 -0.80
C ILE A 232 -13.13 28.43 -1.47
N LYS A 233 -12.57 27.37 -2.08
CA LYS A 233 -11.23 27.36 -2.67
C LYS A 233 -10.95 28.49 -3.67
N GLY A 234 -11.97 29.06 -4.30
CA GLY A 234 -11.85 30.19 -5.22
C GLY A 234 -12.36 31.52 -4.66
N ARG A 235 -12.71 31.58 -3.38
CA ARG A 235 -13.37 32.73 -2.74
C ARG A 235 -12.67 33.10 -1.45
N ILE A 236 -12.72 34.37 -1.08
CA ILE A 236 -12.08 34.87 0.13
C ILE A 236 -12.99 34.68 1.34
N HIS A 237 -14.30 34.73 1.13
CA HIS A 237 -15.29 34.74 2.21
C HIS A 237 -16.68 34.34 1.69
N PHE A 238 -17.47 33.73 2.56
CA PHE A 238 -18.92 33.49 2.37
C PHE A 238 -19.62 33.77 3.70
N GLU A 239 -20.70 34.51 3.64
CA GLU A 239 -21.62 34.75 4.78
C GLU A 239 -23.06 34.54 4.29
N GLY A 240 -23.81 33.67 4.99
CA GLY A 240 -25.16 33.36 4.60
C GLY A 240 -25.79 32.28 5.47
N THR A 241 -27.04 31.98 5.19
CA THR A 241 -27.75 30.88 5.85
C THR A 241 -27.34 29.52 5.28
N ALA A 242 -27.64 28.46 6.03
CA ALA A 242 -27.40 27.08 5.54
C ALA A 242 -28.16 26.78 4.24
N THR A 243 -29.31 27.42 4.01
CA THR A 243 -30.11 27.27 2.78
C THR A 243 -29.41 27.93 1.59
N GLU A 244 -28.88 29.12 1.80
CA GLU A 244 -28.10 29.84 0.79
C GLU A 244 -26.82 29.08 0.44
N LEU A 245 -26.11 28.60 1.46
CA LEU A 245 -24.92 27.77 1.24
C LEU A 245 -25.23 26.53 0.42
N VAL A 246 -26.30 25.78 0.72
CA VAL A 246 -26.71 24.61 -0.07
C VAL A 246 -26.99 24.99 -1.53
N THR A 247 -27.56 26.17 -1.78
CA THR A 247 -27.81 26.62 -3.16
C THR A 247 -26.49 26.85 -3.92
N GLU A 248 -25.54 27.44 -3.26
CA GLU A 248 -24.20 27.67 -3.83
C GLU A 248 -23.44 26.36 -4.01
N LEU A 249 -23.54 25.38 -3.08
CA LEU A 249 -22.85 24.10 -3.17
C LEU A 249 -23.30 23.26 -4.38
N LYS A 250 -24.50 23.48 -4.92
CA LYS A 250 -24.96 22.84 -6.16
C LYS A 250 -24.10 23.19 -7.38
N THR A 251 -23.34 24.26 -7.31
CA THR A 251 -22.41 24.65 -8.40
C THR A 251 -21.13 23.80 -8.43
N VAL A 252 -20.83 23.10 -7.35
CA VAL A 252 -19.57 22.35 -7.19
C VAL A 252 -19.77 20.85 -6.92
N THR A 253 -21.01 20.40 -6.72
CA THR A 253 -21.36 19.00 -6.51
C THR A 253 -22.75 18.67 -7.01
N ASP A 254 -22.92 17.47 -7.58
CA ASP A 254 -24.23 16.92 -7.98
C ASP A 254 -24.93 16.17 -6.83
N GLU A 255 -24.28 16.07 -5.67
CA GLU A 255 -24.84 15.40 -4.50
C GLU A 255 -25.96 16.19 -3.84
N VAL A 256 -27.02 15.50 -3.41
CA VAL A 256 -28.15 16.12 -2.72
C VAL A 256 -27.77 16.41 -1.27
N ILE A 257 -27.51 17.67 -0.98
CA ILE A 257 -27.20 18.18 0.37
C ILE A 257 -28.38 18.95 0.92
N TYR A 258 -28.75 18.70 2.18
CA TYR A 258 -29.82 19.38 2.88
C TYR A 258 -29.29 20.42 3.89
N PRO A 259 -29.97 21.56 4.12
CA PRO A 259 -29.50 22.61 5.03
C PRO A 259 -29.20 22.15 6.47
N ASN A 260 -30.04 21.27 7.01
CA ASN A 260 -29.83 20.67 8.33
C ASN A 260 -28.59 19.80 8.41
N ARG A 261 -28.27 19.11 7.33
CA ARG A 261 -27.02 18.32 7.23
C ARG A 261 -25.80 19.22 7.16
N VAL A 262 -25.84 20.30 6.38
CA VAL A 262 -24.76 21.30 6.31
C VAL A 262 -24.44 21.85 7.70
N THR A 263 -25.48 22.34 8.39
CA THR A 263 -25.31 22.89 9.74
C THR A 263 -24.73 21.89 10.71
N ARG A 264 -25.26 20.66 10.73
CA ARG A 264 -24.76 19.61 11.61
C ARG A 264 -23.31 19.26 11.33
N ASP A 265 -22.98 19.01 10.07
CA ASP A 265 -21.66 18.52 9.67
C ASP A 265 -20.58 19.60 9.83
N LEU A 266 -20.91 20.87 9.59
CA LEU A 266 -20.02 22.00 9.87
C LEU A 266 -19.78 22.20 11.38
N VAL A 267 -20.83 22.13 12.20
CA VAL A 267 -20.69 22.29 13.67
C VAL A 267 -19.90 21.13 14.27
N GLN A 268 -20.10 19.89 13.80
CA GLN A 268 -19.43 18.72 14.35
C GLN A 268 -17.99 18.53 13.82
N ASN A 269 -17.75 18.86 12.56
CA ASN A 269 -16.52 18.49 11.86
C ASN A 269 -15.84 19.71 11.17
N GLY A 270 -16.35 20.92 11.33
CA GLY A 270 -15.81 22.12 10.67
C GLY A 270 -14.35 22.42 11.03
N TYR A 271 -13.88 21.94 12.18
CA TYR A 271 -12.47 22.01 12.56
C TYR A 271 -11.52 21.33 11.54
N GLU A 272 -12.04 20.40 10.75
CA GLU A 272 -11.25 19.79 9.68
C GLU A 272 -10.95 20.76 8.55
N LEU A 273 -11.82 21.74 8.31
CA LEU A 273 -11.60 22.79 7.31
C LEU A 273 -10.45 23.73 7.68
N SER A 274 -10.17 23.91 8.98
CA SER A 274 -9.03 24.72 9.46
C SER A 274 -7.70 24.17 9.00
N LYS A 275 -7.58 22.84 8.80
CA LYS A 275 -6.40 22.20 8.24
C LYS A 275 -6.09 22.68 6.80
N TYR A 276 -7.07 23.29 6.15
CA TYR A 276 -6.99 23.83 4.78
C TYR A 276 -7.03 25.37 4.75
N GLY A 277 -6.86 26.01 5.91
CA GLY A 277 -6.91 27.46 6.03
C GLY A 277 -8.32 28.06 5.89
N ILE A 278 -9.36 27.25 6.15
CA ILE A 278 -10.77 27.70 6.12
C ILE A 278 -11.27 27.75 7.55
N ASP A 279 -11.53 28.96 8.05
CA ASP A 279 -12.13 29.16 9.36
C ASP A 279 -13.65 29.21 9.23
N PHE A 280 -14.33 28.56 10.17
CA PHE A 280 -15.78 28.47 10.22
C PHE A 280 -16.31 29.08 11.51
N LYS A 281 -17.29 29.97 11.36
CA LYS A 281 -18.08 30.53 12.49
C LYS A 281 -19.55 30.29 12.27
N TYR A 282 -20.28 30.07 13.36
CA TYR A 282 -21.69 29.83 13.35
C TYR A 282 -22.36 30.70 14.44
N GLU A 283 -23.14 31.67 14.03
CA GLU A 283 -23.74 32.66 14.94
C GLU A 283 -25.25 32.72 14.78
N ARG A 284 -25.94 33.05 15.86
CA ARG A 284 -27.37 33.30 15.86
C ARG A 284 -27.61 34.81 15.80
N VAL A 285 -28.13 35.27 14.68
CA VAL A 285 -28.51 36.69 14.48
C VAL A 285 -30.02 36.87 14.48
N HIS A 286 -30.49 38.12 14.62
CA HIS A 286 -31.94 38.44 14.70
C HIS A 286 -32.78 37.92 13.52
N LYS A 287 -32.19 37.72 12.36
CA LYS A 287 -32.82 37.17 11.14
C LYS A 287 -32.71 35.68 10.94
N GLY A 288 -32.10 34.95 11.87
CA GLY A 288 -31.86 33.50 11.75
C GLY A 288 -30.48 33.07 12.20
N ARG A 289 -30.02 31.91 11.68
CA ARG A 289 -28.65 31.37 11.93
C ARG A 289 -27.83 31.60 10.69
N VAL A 290 -26.66 32.22 10.85
CA VAL A 290 -25.71 32.54 9.78
C VAL A 290 -24.45 31.66 9.95
N ILE A 291 -23.90 31.22 8.83
CA ILE A 291 -22.66 30.44 8.70
C ILE A 291 -21.58 31.34 8.14
#